data_862eb44c5378dd5b5a4714312cfe666b
#
_entry.id   862eb44c5378dd5b5a4714312cfe666b
#
_cell.length_a   1.000
_cell.length_b   1.000
_cell.length_c   1.000
_cell.angle_alpha   90.00
_cell.angle_beta   90.00
_cell.angle_gamma   90.00
#
_symmetry.space_group_name_H-M   'P 1'
#
loop_
_entity.id
_entity.type
_entity.pdbx_description
1 polymer ?
#
loop_
_entity_poly.entity_id
_entity_poly.type
_entity_poly.pdbx_seq_one_letter_code
_entity_poly.pdbx_strand_id
1 'polypeptide(L)'
;MRGLVACALAALLPLLAPSAAAAERYAPPPNDLAGPKHKSFESPQWFALELRFSPFKPAVDAQSGLLGKPFEQTFGGNPRVLVQFEFDFQFVRIPWVGTLGIGASAGYFQIGQQARTPSGQPTSSSVYWETIPFYFPLVLRADVLLQKFRVPVVPYVKVGGGFALWRSFSSGGLSESNGIEGRGTSYGVHFAAGGALELNWLDRGAAKSLDNALGINHTYAFAEYMLMNYDGFGSSKVLLAGGPAAVFGMAFEF
;
A
#
# COMPACT_ATOMS: atom_id res chain seq x y z
N MET A 1 19.98 -7.61 16.56
CA MET A 1 18.71 -7.93 15.88
C MET A 1 18.34 -6.98 14.74
N ARG A 2 19.33 -6.29 14.13
CA ARG A 2 19.16 -5.39 12.96
C ARG A 2 19.13 -6.12 11.60
N GLY A 3 19.34 -7.43 11.56
CA GLY A 3 19.55 -8.18 10.32
C GLY A 3 18.33 -8.89 9.71
N LEU A 4 17.24 -9.07 10.45
CA LEU A 4 16.10 -9.88 9.98
C LEU A 4 15.10 -9.14 9.10
N VAL A 5 14.99 -7.82 9.21
CA VAL A 5 14.06 -7.02 8.40
C VAL A 5 14.61 -6.79 6.98
N ALA A 6 15.94 -6.68 6.84
CA ALA A 6 16.59 -6.53 5.54
C ALA A 6 16.52 -7.80 4.66
N CYS A 7 16.46 -8.99 5.26
CA CYS A 7 16.36 -10.25 4.51
C CYS A 7 14.95 -10.52 3.92
N ALA A 8 13.90 -10.02 4.53
CA ALA A 8 12.52 -10.26 4.02
C ALA A 8 12.22 -9.47 2.75
N LEU A 9 12.78 -8.27 2.58
CA LEU A 9 12.62 -7.48 1.35
C LEU A 9 13.48 -8.01 0.19
N ALA A 10 14.66 -8.58 0.49
CA ALA A 10 15.55 -9.09 -0.54
C ALA A 10 15.11 -10.45 -1.15
N ALA A 11 14.26 -11.20 -0.44
CA ALA A 11 13.77 -12.50 -0.91
C ALA A 11 12.61 -12.41 -1.92
N LEU A 12 11.95 -11.25 -2.06
CA LEU A 12 10.85 -11.04 -3.02
C LEU A 12 11.31 -10.59 -4.42
N LEU A 13 12.54 -10.11 -4.56
CA LEU A 13 13.05 -9.62 -5.86
C LEU A 13 13.33 -10.71 -6.93
N PRO A 14 13.74 -11.95 -6.62
CA PRO A 14 14.03 -12.92 -7.68
C PRO A 14 12.80 -13.57 -8.32
N LEU A 15 11.58 -13.40 -7.78
CA LEU A 15 10.36 -13.97 -8.32
C LEU A 15 9.72 -13.13 -9.45
N LEU A 16 10.23 -11.95 -9.72
CA LEU A 16 9.67 -10.99 -10.69
C LEU A 16 10.44 -10.93 -12.02
N ALA A 17 11.40 -11.82 -12.28
CA ALA A 17 12.01 -11.90 -13.60
C ALA A 17 11.04 -12.64 -14.55
N PRO A 18 10.36 -11.96 -15.49
CA PRO A 18 9.60 -12.66 -16.52
C PRO A 18 10.61 -13.45 -17.35
N SER A 19 10.43 -14.77 -17.44
CA SER A 19 11.17 -15.60 -18.36
C SER A 19 10.91 -15.09 -19.77
N ALA A 20 11.95 -14.61 -20.44
CA ALA A 20 11.91 -14.13 -21.82
C ALA A 20 11.40 -15.19 -22.83
N ALA A 21 11.19 -16.42 -22.39
CA ALA A 21 10.68 -17.54 -23.19
C ALA A 21 9.15 -17.54 -23.37
N ALA A 22 8.39 -16.70 -22.65
CA ALA A 22 6.93 -16.67 -22.74
C ALA A 22 6.41 -15.69 -23.82
N ALA A 23 7.25 -14.78 -24.32
CA ALA A 23 6.83 -13.74 -25.27
C ALA A 23 6.68 -14.24 -26.73
N GLU A 24 7.21 -15.40 -27.07
CA GLU A 24 7.22 -15.88 -28.46
C GLU A 24 6.01 -16.72 -28.90
N ARG A 25 5.05 -17.03 -28.03
CA ARG A 25 4.00 -18.03 -28.35
C ARG A 25 2.62 -17.49 -28.70
N TYR A 26 2.41 -16.19 -28.76
CA TYR A 26 1.10 -15.67 -29.16
C TYR A 26 1.20 -14.77 -30.39
N ALA A 27 1.28 -15.38 -31.57
CA ALA A 27 0.93 -14.70 -32.80
C ALA A 27 -0.57 -14.99 -33.08
N PRO A 28 -1.45 -13.98 -33.06
CA PRO A 28 -2.83 -14.19 -33.49
C PRO A 28 -2.87 -14.53 -34.99
N PRO A 29 -3.83 -15.36 -35.42
CA PRO A 29 -3.96 -15.73 -36.83
C PRO A 29 -4.23 -14.49 -37.70
N PRO A 30 -3.70 -14.41 -38.92
CA PRO A 30 -3.92 -13.28 -39.82
C PRO A 30 -5.38 -13.20 -40.22
N ASN A 31 -6.06 -12.13 -39.86
CA ASN A 31 -7.43 -11.84 -40.24
C ASN A 31 -7.41 -10.68 -41.25
N ASP A 32 -7.29 -11.00 -42.52
CA ASP A 32 -7.01 -10.08 -43.64
C ASP A 32 -8.20 -9.22 -44.11
N LEU A 33 -9.31 -9.16 -43.38
CA LEU A 33 -10.53 -8.47 -43.83
C LEU A 33 -10.99 -7.28 -42.99
N ALA A 34 -10.21 -6.85 -42.01
CA ALA A 34 -10.50 -5.62 -41.24
C ALA A 34 -9.45 -4.56 -41.57
N GLY A 35 -9.92 -3.39 -42.06
CA GLY A 35 -9.06 -2.22 -42.32
C GLY A 35 -8.11 -1.88 -41.18
N PRO A 36 -7.19 -0.90 -41.30
CA PRO A 36 -6.08 -0.70 -40.38
C PRO A 36 -6.59 -0.50 -38.94
N LYS A 37 -6.70 -1.61 -38.21
CA LYS A 37 -6.84 -1.58 -36.76
C LYS A 37 -5.55 -0.92 -36.28
N HIS A 38 -5.66 0.23 -35.65
CA HIS A 38 -4.59 0.71 -34.80
C HIS A 38 -4.21 -0.45 -33.89
N LYS A 39 -3.13 -1.13 -34.19
CA LYS A 39 -2.54 -2.12 -33.30
C LYS A 39 -2.15 -1.34 -32.07
N SER A 40 -2.84 -1.51 -30.97
CA SER A 40 -2.32 -1.10 -29.68
C SER A 40 -1.09 -1.98 -29.46
N PHE A 41 0.08 -1.37 -29.35
CA PHE A 41 1.33 -2.08 -29.07
C PHE A 41 1.44 -2.44 -27.59
N GLU A 42 0.37 -2.25 -26.85
CA GLU A 42 0.29 -2.51 -25.42
C GLU A 42 0.15 -4.02 -25.17
N SER A 43 1.03 -4.55 -24.34
CA SER A 43 0.95 -5.92 -23.84
C SER A 43 -0.30 -6.11 -22.95
N PRO A 44 -0.80 -7.36 -22.77
CA PRO A 44 -1.92 -7.61 -21.86
C PRO A 44 -1.54 -7.19 -20.43
N GLN A 45 -2.36 -6.36 -19.81
CA GLN A 45 -2.18 -5.86 -18.45
C GLN A 45 -2.82 -6.81 -17.46
N TRP A 46 -2.00 -7.42 -16.61
CA TRP A 46 -2.45 -8.35 -15.57
C TRP A 46 -2.06 -7.92 -14.17
N PHE A 47 -1.03 -7.09 -14.06
CA PHE A 47 -0.44 -6.73 -12.79
C PHE A 47 -0.30 -5.23 -12.63
N ALA A 48 -0.42 -4.77 -11.39
CA ALA A 48 -0.04 -3.42 -11.01
C ALA A 48 0.85 -3.46 -9.77
N LEU A 49 1.88 -2.62 -9.75
CA LEU A 49 2.74 -2.40 -8.60
C LEU A 49 2.59 -0.95 -8.15
N GLU A 50 2.31 -0.75 -6.86
CA GLU A 50 2.17 0.59 -6.29
C GLU A 50 3.23 0.85 -5.22
N LEU A 51 3.87 2.01 -5.29
CA LEU A 51 4.68 2.57 -4.23
C LEU A 51 3.90 3.71 -3.58
N ARG A 52 3.66 3.62 -2.27
CA ARG A 52 2.68 4.39 -1.53
C ARG A 52 3.31 5.08 -0.34
N PHE A 53 3.00 6.35 -0.15
CA PHE A 53 3.46 7.17 0.96
C PHE A 53 2.28 7.86 1.62
N SER A 54 2.24 7.86 2.94
CA SER A 54 1.17 8.55 3.66
C SER A 54 1.68 9.20 4.95
N PRO A 55 1.23 10.41 5.26
CA PRO A 55 1.31 10.95 6.60
C PRO A 55 0.35 10.15 7.49
N PHE A 56 0.89 9.31 8.35
CA PHE A 56 0.15 8.36 9.17
C PHE A 56 0.37 8.60 10.67
N LYS A 57 -0.68 8.42 11.42
CA LYS A 57 -0.67 8.35 12.88
C LYS A 57 -1.61 7.22 13.30
N PRO A 58 -1.12 6.19 14.02
CA PRO A 58 -1.98 5.14 14.55
C PRO A 58 -3.10 5.72 15.42
N ALA A 59 -4.31 5.20 15.26
CA ALA A 59 -5.50 5.67 16.00
C ALA A 59 -5.63 5.04 17.40
N VAL A 60 -4.50 4.68 18.03
CA VAL A 60 -4.45 4.06 19.36
C VAL A 60 -5.26 4.85 20.39
N ASP A 61 -5.15 6.18 20.36
CA ASP A 61 -5.86 7.05 21.30
C ASP A 61 -7.38 7.12 21.09
N ALA A 62 -7.88 6.57 19.98
CA ALA A 62 -9.32 6.47 19.72
C ALA A 62 -9.93 5.15 20.23
N GLN A 63 -9.14 4.27 20.84
CA GLN A 63 -9.63 3.01 21.37
C GLN A 63 -10.54 3.25 22.56
N SER A 64 -11.71 2.60 22.57
CA SER A 64 -12.66 2.66 23.67
C SER A 64 -12.05 2.10 24.96
N GLY A 65 -12.27 2.80 26.08
CA GLY A 65 -11.79 2.39 27.39
C GLY A 65 -10.40 2.88 27.77
N LEU A 66 -9.67 3.57 26.88
CA LEU A 66 -8.44 4.26 27.25
C LEU A 66 -8.76 5.57 27.99
N LEU A 67 -8.01 5.84 29.07
CA LEU A 67 -8.05 7.11 29.76
C LEU A 67 -7.00 8.06 29.15
N GLY A 68 -7.48 9.17 28.59
CA GLY A 68 -6.61 10.17 27.95
C GLY A 68 -6.14 9.77 26.55
N LYS A 69 -4.96 10.29 26.18
CA LYS A 69 -4.34 10.06 24.87
C LYS A 69 -2.88 9.59 25.05
N PRO A 70 -2.66 8.36 25.48
CA PRO A 70 -1.32 7.87 25.84
C PRO A 70 -0.35 7.87 24.66
N PHE A 71 -0.82 7.57 23.45
CA PHE A 71 0.03 7.59 22.25
C PHE A 71 0.49 9.02 21.94
N GLU A 72 -0.44 9.98 21.91
CA GLU A 72 -0.12 11.39 21.66
C GLU A 72 0.76 12.01 22.75
N GLN A 73 0.54 11.65 24.00
CA GLN A 73 1.37 12.09 25.13
C GLN A 73 2.80 11.57 25.03
N THR A 74 2.99 10.35 24.51
CA THR A 74 4.31 9.71 24.39
C THR A 74 5.04 10.13 23.13
N PHE A 75 4.36 10.08 21.98
CA PHE A 75 4.98 10.23 20.64
C PHE A 75 4.64 11.56 19.96
N GLY A 76 3.74 12.35 20.54
CA GLY A 76 3.23 13.59 19.96
C GLY A 76 2.08 13.39 18.98
N GLY A 77 1.47 14.49 18.57
CA GLY A 77 0.30 14.51 17.70
C GLY A 77 0.61 14.49 16.20
N ASN A 78 1.86 14.70 15.81
CA ASN A 78 2.24 14.86 14.42
C ASN A 78 2.36 13.50 13.70
N PRO A 79 1.79 13.36 12.50
CA PRO A 79 1.94 12.17 11.69
C PRO A 79 3.41 11.98 11.23
N ARG A 80 3.78 10.74 10.94
CA ARG A 80 5.05 10.37 10.31
C ARG A 80 4.77 9.60 9.03
N VAL A 81 5.78 9.46 8.20
CA VAL A 81 5.63 8.77 6.93
C VAL A 81 5.47 7.27 7.15
N LEU A 82 4.37 6.71 6.64
CA LEU A 82 4.17 5.29 6.41
C LEU A 82 4.51 5.02 4.94
N VAL A 83 5.43 4.11 4.68
CA VAL A 83 5.78 3.63 3.34
C VAL A 83 5.13 2.27 3.12
N GLN A 84 4.50 2.07 1.97
CA GLN A 84 3.83 0.82 1.65
C GLN A 84 4.12 0.43 0.19
N PHE A 85 4.12 -0.88 -0.06
CA PHE A 85 4.13 -1.48 -1.38
C PHE A 85 2.86 -2.30 -1.53
N GLU A 86 2.23 -2.22 -2.70
CA GLU A 86 1.06 -3.00 -3.05
C GLU A 86 1.27 -3.64 -4.41
N PHE A 87 0.88 -4.89 -4.53
CA PHE A 87 0.90 -5.64 -5.77
C PHE A 87 -0.49 -6.17 -6.05
N ASP A 88 -1.05 -5.81 -7.20
CA ASP A 88 -2.39 -6.19 -7.62
C ASP A 88 -2.33 -7.14 -8.80
N PHE A 89 -3.17 -8.18 -8.77
CA PHE A 89 -3.48 -9.04 -9.89
C PHE A 89 -4.86 -8.71 -10.44
N GLN A 90 -4.91 -8.24 -11.68
CA GLN A 90 -6.13 -7.83 -12.39
C GLN A 90 -6.67 -9.03 -13.17
N PHE A 91 -7.74 -9.67 -12.70
CA PHE A 91 -8.22 -10.95 -13.26
C PHE A 91 -9.53 -10.83 -14.06
N VAL A 92 -10.30 -9.77 -13.90
CA VAL A 92 -11.57 -9.56 -14.61
C VAL A 92 -11.66 -8.13 -15.14
N ARG A 93 -11.97 -8.01 -16.44
CA ARG A 93 -12.37 -6.74 -17.04
C ARG A 93 -13.89 -6.72 -17.21
N ILE A 94 -14.54 -5.81 -16.51
CA ILE A 94 -16.00 -5.61 -16.54
C ILE A 94 -16.30 -4.58 -17.63
N PRO A 95 -17.00 -4.96 -18.74
CA PRO A 95 -17.32 -4.03 -19.80
C PRO A 95 -18.07 -2.79 -19.28
N TRP A 96 -17.67 -1.60 -19.73
CA TRP A 96 -18.26 -0.30 -19.35
C TRP A 96 -18.01 0.17 -17.91
N VAL A 97 -17.36 -0.63 -17.08
CA VAL A 97 -17.00 -0.27 -15.70
C VAL A 97 -15.50 -0.11 -15.57
N GLY A 98 -14.73 -1.19 -15.81
CA GLY A 98 -13.30 -1.17 -15.63
C GLY A 98 -12.74 -2.52 -15.25
N THR A 99 -11.68 -2.52 -14.45
CA THR A 99 -10.93 -3.72 -14.08
C THR A 99 -11.13 -4.06 -12.61
N LEU A 100 -11.36 -5.34 -12.34
CA LEU A 100 -11.41 -5.91 -11.00
C LEU A 100 -10.14 -6.73 -10.74
N GLY A 101 -9.52 -6.49 -9.61
CA GLY A 101 -8.30 -7.16 -9.18
C GLY A 101 -8.33 -7.56 -7.72
N ILE A 102 -7.36 -8.34 -7.31
CA ILE A 102 -7.04 -8.65 -5.92
C ILE A 102 -5.60 -8.24 -5.65
N GLY A 103 -5.36 -7.61 -4.50
CA GLY A 103 -4.05 -7.12 -4.13
C GLY A 103 -3.49 -7.72 -2.85
N ALA A 104 -2.20 -7.48 -2.66
CA ALA A 104 -1.50 -7.71 -1.40
C ALA A 104 -0.59 -6.52 -1.12
N SER A 105 -0.67 -5.97 0.07
CA SER A 105 0.12 -4.83 0.49
C SER A 105 0.85 -5.10 1.79
N ALA A 106 2.04 -4.52 1.89
CA ALA A 106 2.83 -4.48 3.12
C ALA A 106 3.42 -3.08 3.31
N GLY A 107 3.49 -2.63 4.55
CA GLY A 107 4.02 -1.32 4.88
C GLY A 107 4.95 -1.31 6.07
N TYR A 108 5.61 -0.16 6.28
CA TYR A 108 6.47 0.07 7.42
C TYR A 108 6.28 1.49 7.95
N PHE A 109 6.03 1.58 9.23
CA PHE A 109 5.89 2.81 9.99
C PHE A 109 6.72 2.74 11.27
N GLN A 110 7.46 3.80 11.57
CA GLN A 110 8.17 3.94 12.83
C GLN A 110 8.10 5.38 13.32
N ILE A 111 7.90 5.54 14.63
CA ILE A 111 8.02 6.80 15.33
C ILE A 111 8.84 6.60 16.60
N GLY A 112 9.72 7.53 16.92
CA GLY A 112 10.51 7.52 18.13
C GLY A 112 10.48 8.88 18.82
N GLN A 113 10.55 8.88 20.16
CA GLN A 113 10.59 10.09 20.97
C GLN A 113 11.42 9.84 22.23
N GLN A 114 12.00 10.88 22.79
CA GLN A 114 12.62 10.79 24.10
C GLN A 114 11.56 10.50 25.16
N ALA A 115 11.84 9.51 26.00
CA ALA A 115 10.99 9.22 27.15
C ALA A 115 10.97 10.42 28.09
N ARG A 116 9.83 10.65 28.74
CA ARG A 116 9.65 11.74 29.71
C ARG A 116 9.44 11.16 31.10
N THR A 117 9.98 11.85 32.09
CA THR A 117 9.66 11.57 33.51
C THR A 117 8.20 11.93 33.79
N PRO A 118 7.61 11.47 34.92
CA PRO A 118 6.28 11.91 35.36
C PRO A 118 6.15 13.43 35.53
N SER A 119 7.28 14.12 35.77
CA SER A 119 7.34 15.58 35.82
C SER A 119 7.48 16.25 34.44
N GLY A 120 7.45 15.50 33.36
CA GLY A 120 7.51 16.00 31.97
C GLY A 120 8.91 16.29 31.43
N GLN A 121 9.97 16.06 32.21
CA GLN A 121 11.36 16.30 31.78
C GLN A 121 11.83 15.19 30.82
N PRO A 122 12.54 15.52 29.71
CA PRO A 122 13.09 14.51 28.82
C PRO A 122 14.17 13.69 29.54
N THR A 123 14.19 12.40 29.28
CA THR A 123 15.23 11.46 29.75
C THR A 123 16.24 11.18 28.64
N SER A 124 17.37 10.54 29.00
CA SER A 124 18.35 10.05 28.01
C SER A 124 17.85 8.82 27.25
N SER A 125 16.76 8.20 27.67
CA SER A 125 16.19 7.02 27.02
C SER A 125 15.21 7.44 25.93
N SER A 126 15.19 6.69 24.82
CA SER A 126 14.22 6.87 23.75
C SER A 126 13.24 5.69 23.73
N VAL A 127 11.99 6.00 23.43
CA VAL A 127 10.92 5.02 23.19
C VAL A 127 10.54 5.07 21.74
N TYR A 128 10.33 3.90 21.15
CA TYR A 128 9.97 3.72 19.75
C TYR A 128 8.68 2.93 19.64
N TRP A 129 7.89 3.27 18.65
CA TRP A 129 6.75 2.52 18.20
C TRP A 129 6.95 2.14 16.75
N GLU A 130 6.68 0.88 16.42
CA GLU A 130 6.79 0.36 15.06
C GLU A 130 5.50 -0.38 14.71
N THR A 131 5.06 -0.20 13.46
CA THR A 131 3.88 -0.88 12.92
C THR A 131 4.19 -1.36 11.51
N ILE A 132 3.86 -2.62 11.24
CA ILE A 132 3.98 -3.24 9.91
C ILE A 132 2.57 -3.68 9.50
N PRO A 133 1.82 -2.83 8.78
CA PRO A 133 0.50 -3.19 8.28
C PRO A 133 0.60 -4.09 7.05
N PHE A 134 -0.31 -5.06 6.98
CA PHE A 134 -0.59 -5.90 5.82
C PHE A 134 -2.06 -5.84 5.49
N TYR A 135 -2.42 -5.80 4.21
CA TYR A 135 -3.81 -5.91 3.77
C TYR A 135 -3.93 -6.58 2.41
N PHE A 136 -5.11 -7.13 2.16
CA PHE A 136 -5.45 -7.89 0.97
C PHE A 136 -6.74 -7.31 0.38
N PRO A 137 -6.65 -6.28 -0.48
CA PRO A 137 -7.80 -5.61 -1.03
C PRO A 137 -8.34 -6.33 -2.27
N LEU A 138 -9.66 -6.26 -2.44
CA LEU A 138 -10.32 -6.31 -3.72
C LEU A 138 -10.30 -4.89 -4.29
N VAL A 139 -9.81 -4.74 -5.52
CA VAL A 139 -9.58 -3.45 -6.18
C VAL A 139 -10.50 -3.33 -7.38
N LEU A 140 -11.35 -2.31 -7.42
CA LEU A 140 -12.15 -1.95 -8.59
C LEU A 140 -11.64 -0.63 -9.15
N ARG A 141 -11.14 -0.65 -10.39
CA ARG A 141 -10.63 0.51 -11.12
C ARG A 141 -11.56 0.86 -12.27
N ALA A 142 -11.98 2.12 -12.36
CA ALA A 142 -12.85 2.61 -13.42
C ALA A 142 -12.01 3.12 -14.62
N ASP A 143 -11.24 2.23 -15.23
CA ASP A 143 -10.36 2.50 -16.37
C ASP A 143 -11.10 2.77 -17.69
N VAL A 144 -12.41 2.56 -17.72
CA VAL A 144 -13.28 2.92 -18.85
C VAL A 144 -13.18 4.39 -19.24
N LEU A 145 -12.92 5.29 -18.28
CA LEU A 145 -12.73 6.72 -18.53
C LEU A 145 -11.50 6.96 -19.41
N LEU A 146 -10.41 6.29 -19.11
CA LEU A 146 -9.17 6.35 -19.88
C LEU A 146 -9.36 5.71 -21.25
N GLN A 147 -9.90 4.47 -21.31
CA GLN A 147 -9.97 3.68 -22.53
C GLN A 147 -10.97 4.20 -23.56
N LYS A 148 -12.17 4.64 -23.12
CA LYS A 148 -13.23 5.08 -24.03
C LYS A 148 -13.29 6.59 -24.21
N PHE A 149 -13.11 7.33 -23.13
CA PHE A 149 -13.26 8.79 -23.14
C PHE A 149 -11.92 9.53 -23.22
N ARG A 150 -10.78 8.81 -23.17
CA ARG A 150 -9.41 9.37 -23.18
C ARG A 150 -9.19 10.41 -22.08
N VAL A 151 -9.90 10.28 -20.98
CA VAL A 151 -9.69 11.08 -19.78
C VAL A 151 -8.58 10.40 -18.97
N PRO A 152 -7.44 11.04 -18.74
CA PRO A 152 -6.28 10.39 -18.11
C PRO A 152 -6.45 10.22 -16.59
N VAL A 153 -7.68 10.00 -16.13
CA VAL A 153 -8.01 9.80 -14.72
C VAL A 153 -8.74 8.48 -14.56
N VAL A 154 -8.26 7.66 -13.62
CA VAL A 154 -8.83 6.36 -13.26
C VAL A 154 -9.25 6.39 -11.80
N PRO A 155 -10.53 6.65 -11.50
CA PRO A 155 -11.07 6.46 -10.17
C PRO A 155 -11.02 5.00 -9.75
N TYR A 156 -10.79 4.74 -8.46
CA TYR A 156 -10.80 3.39 -7.94
C TYR A 156 -11.24 3.32 -6.48
N VAL A 157 -11.67 2.13 -6.09
CA VAL A 157 -11.99 1.79 -4.71
C VAL A 157 -11.34 0.46 -4.34
N LYS A 158 -10.94 0.35 -3.08
CA LYS A 158 -10.30 -0.84 -2.51
C LYS A 158 -11.03 -1.21 -1.24
N VAL A 159 -11.32 -2.50 -1.05
CA VAL A 159 -11.93 -3.03 0.16
C VAL A 159 -11.36 -4.41 0.47
N GLY A 160 -11.02 -4.66 1.73
CA GLY A 160 -10.45 -5.95 2.11
C GLY A 160 -10.24 -6.11 3.60
N GLY A 161 -9.60 -7.19 3.97
CA GLY A 161 -9.13 -7.45 5.32
C GLY A 161 -7.64 -7.19 5.44
N GLY A 162 -7.19 -7.00 6.68
CA GLY A 162 -5.79 -6.84 6.96
C GLY A 162 -5.45 -7.01 8.42
N PHE A 163 -4.17 -6.91 8.71
CA PHE A 163 -3.65 -6.93 10.07
C PHE A 163 -2.40 -6.06 10.16
N ALA A 164 -2.08 -5.62 11.35
CA ALA A 164 -0.85 -4.89 11.65
C ALA A 164 -0.10 -5.58 12.79
N LEU A 165 1.17 -5.83 12.56
CA LEU A 165 2.10 -6.20 13.62
C LEU A 165 2.63 -4.92 14.24
N TRP A 166 2.52 -4.77 15.55
CA TRP A 166 3.02 -3.59 16.23
C TRP A 166 3.89 -3.96 17.43
N ARG A 167 4.84 -3.08 17.73
CA ARG A 167 5.68 -3.20 18.92
C ARG A 167 6.11 -1.84 19.43
N SER A 168 6.22 -1.76 20.75
CA SER A 168 6.84 -0.65 21.47
C SER A 168 8.14 -1.13 22.09
N PHE A 169 9.22 -0.38 21.93
CA PHE A 169 10.52 -0.75 22.46
C PHE A 169 11.33 0.48 22.85
N SER A 170 12.29 0.27 23.74
CA SER A 170 13.23 1.29 24.20
C SER A 170 14.67 0.83 23.94
N SER A 171 15.65 1.63 24.33
CA SER A 171 17.08 1.27 24.28
C SER A 171 17.41 -0.01 25.06
N GLY A 172 16.59 -0.37 26.05
CA GLY A 172 16.74 -1.59 26.85
C GLY A 172 16.03 -2.83 26.30
N GLY A 173 15.31 -2.73 25.18
CA GLY A 173 14.54 -3.83 24.60
C GLY A 173 13.05 -3.54 24.46
N LEU A 174 12.22 -4.58 24.36
CA LEU A 174 10.76 -4.44 24.31
C LEU A 174 10.26 -3.73 25.58
N SER A 175 9.32 -2.80 25.38
CA SER A 175 8.64 -2.17 26.52
C SER A 175 7.80 -3.24 27.23
N GLU A 176 7.86 -3.26 28.55
CA GLU A 176 7.11 -4.18 29.38
C GLU A 176 6.40 -3.41 30.50
N SER A 177 5.18 -3.79 30.80
CA SER A 177 4.42 -3.26 31.93
C SER A 177 3.62 -4.38 32.56
N ASN A 178 3.83 -4.63 33.86
CA ASN A 178 3.16 -5.68 34.64
C ASN A 178 3.25 -7.08 33.99
N GLY A 179 4.40 -7.44 33.43
CA GLY A 179 4.60 -8.73 32.75
C GLY A 179 4.01 -8.84 31.35
N ILE A 180 3.45 -7.73 30.83
CA ILE A 180 2.88 -7.68 29.47
C ILE A 180 3.87 -6.96 28.55
N GLU A 181 4.33 -7.66 27.53
CA GLU A 181 5.21 -7.08 26.52
C GLU A 181 4.43 -6.13 25.59
N GLY A 182 5.05 -5.01 25.24
CA GLY A 182 4.52 -4.01 24.32
C GLY A 182 4.60 -4.46 22.86
N ARG A 183 3.97 -5.58 22.51
CA ARG A 183 3.85 -6.09 21.12
C ARG A 183 2.55 -6.83 20.91
N GLY A 184 2.09 -6.84 19.68
CA GLY A 184 0.87 -7.58 19.35
C GLY A 184 0.52 -7.54 17.87
N THR A 185 -0.63 -8.12 17.57
CA THR A 185 -1.23 -8.12 16.25
C THR A 185 -2.63 -7.54 16.35
N SER A 186 -2.91 -6.56 15.49
CA SER A 186 -4.24 -5.98 15.32
C SER A 186 -4.76 -6.34 13.94
N TYR A 187 -6.01 -6.76 13.82
CA TYR A 187 -6.62 -7.18 12.57
C TYR A 187 -7.98 -6.49 12.37
N GLY A 188 -8.45 -6.44 11.15
CA GLY A 188 -9.72 -5.77 10.84
C GLY A 188 -9.91 -5.52 9.35
N VAL A 189 -10.64 -4.45 9.03
CA VAL A 189 -10.98 -4.09 7.66
C VAL A 189 -10.09 -2.97 7.13
N HIS A 190 -9.88 -3.01 5.83
CA HIS A 190 -9.22 -1.97 5.05
C HIS A 190 -10.18 -1.44 4.00
N PHE A 191 -10.25 -0.14 3.88
CA PHE A 191 -10.98 0.56 2.82
C PHE A 191 -10.12 1.68 2.27
N ALA A 192 -10.14 1.88 0.93
CA ALA A 192 -9.56 3.06 0.32
C ALA A 192 -10.37 3.49 -0.91
N ALA A 193 -10.36 4.78 -1.19
CA ALA A 193 -10.95 5.35 -2.39
C ALA A 193 -10.08 6.49 -2.90
N GLY A 194 -9.88 6.55 -4.21
CA GLY A 194 -8.99 7.53 -4.80
C GLY A 194 -9.09 7.63 -6.30
N GLY A 195 -8.11 8.32 -6.87
CA GLY A 195 -7.96 8.47 -8.30
C GLY A 195 -6.49 8.44 -8.71
N ALA A 196 -6.24 7.81 -9.84
CA ALA A 196 -4.94 7.75 -10.48
C ALA A 196 -4.95 8.60 -11.76
N LEU A 197 -3.91 9.40 -11.95
CA LEU A 197 -3.67 10.19 -13.15
C LEU A 197 -2.63 9.46 -13.98
N GLU A 198 -3.00 9.05 -15.19
CA GLU A 198 -2.06 8.46 -16.15
C GLU A 198 -1.01 9.51 -16.57
N LEU A 199 0.25 9.09 -16.62
CA LEU A 199 1.37 9.96 -16.96
C LEU A 199 1.91 9.75 -18.38
N ASN A 200 1.50 8.70 -19.09
CA ASN A 200 2.02 8.35 -20.41
C ASN A 200 1.81 9.43 -21.48
N TRP A 201 0.80 10.30 -21.29
CA TRP A 201 0.56 11.42 -22.18
C TRP A 201 1.60 12.55 -22.07
N LEU A 202 2.32 12.64 -20.95
CA LEU A 202 3.36 13.64 -20.73
C LEU A 202 4.59 13.38 -21.64
N ASP A 203 4.99 12.10 -21.75
CA ASP A 203 6.09 11.68 -22.62
C ASP A 203 5.80 10.28 -23.19
N ARG A 204 5.24 10.28 -24.39
CA ARG A 204 4.94 9.03 -25.12
C ARG A 204 6.18 8.24 -25.53
N GLY A 205 7.33 8.92 -25.70
CA GLY A 205 8.59 8.28 -26.02
C GLY A 205 9.12 7.48 -24.84
N ALA A 206 9.14 8.08 -23.66
CA ALA A 206 9.52 7.41 -22.42
C ALA A 206 8.56 6.25 -22.10
N ALA A 207 7.24 6.44 -22.24
CA ALA A 207 6.24 5.40 -22.03
C ALA A 207 6.49 4.17 -22.94
N LYS A 208 6.72 4.39 -24.23
CA LYS A 208 7.05 3.29 -25.17
C LYS A 208 8.37 2.61 -24.82
N SER A 209 9.36 3.34 -24.34
CA SER A 209 10.63 2.75 -23.90
C SER A 209 10.47 1.89 -22.66
N LEU A 210 9.62 2.30 -21.70
CA LEU A 210 9.28 1.53 -20.51
C LEU A 210 8.53 0.25 -20.85
N ASP A 211 7.56 0.31 -21.76
CA ASP A 211 6.83 -0.88 -22.25
C ASP A 211 7.80 -1.86 -22.93
N ASN A 212 8.65 -1.41 -23.86
CA ASN A 212 9.59 -2.27 -24.57
C ASN A 212 10.70 -2.85 -23.67
N ALA A 213 11.15 -2.11 -22.65
CA ALA A 213 12.27 -2.53 -21.80
C ALA A 213 11.85 -3.32 -20.57
N LEU A 214 10.71 -2.96 -19.96
CA LEU A 214 10.26 -3.47 -18.68
C LEU A 214 8.83 -4.05 -18.70
N GLY A 215 8.11 -3.93 -19.83
CA GLY A 215 6.72 -4.32 -19.94
C GLY A 215 5.75 -3.40 -19.17
N ILE A 216 6.20 -2.19 -18.80
CA ILE A 216 5.35 -1.23 -18.11
C ILE A 216 4.51 -0.48 -19.15
N ASN A 217 3.22 -0.79 -19.18
CA ASN A 217 2.27 -0.23 -20.13
C ASN A 217 1.78 1.16 -19.71
N HIS A 218 1.41 1.28 -18.43
CA HIS A 218 0.92 2.54 -17.88
C HIS A 218 1.64 2.90 -16.58
N THR A 219 1.94 4.18 -16.44
CA THR A 219 2.46 4.77 -15.22
C THR A 219 1.47 5.80 -14.72
N TYR A 220 1.15 5.74 -13.42
CA TYR A 220 0.21 6.65 -12.79
C TYR A 220 0.83 7.34 -11.59
N ALA A 221 0.43 8.59 -11.35
CA ALA A 221 0.48 9.22 -10.04
C ALA A 221 -0.92 9.13 -9.42
N PHE A 222 -1.03 8.77 -8.16
CA PHE A 222 -2.33 8.63 -7.52
C PHE A 222 -2.40 9.34 -6.17
N ALA A 223 -3.63 9.63 -5.78
CA ALA A 223 -3.98 10.08 -4.45
C ALA A 223 -5.24 9.36 -3.99
N GLU A 224 -5.27 8.94 -2.72
CA GLU A 224 -6.41 8.26 -2.14
C GLU A 224 -6.58 8.60 -0.65
N TYR A 225 -7.77 8.37 -0.15
CA TYR A 225 -8.05 8.31 1.28
C TYR A 225 -8.17 6.86 1.71
N MET A 226 -7.36 6.46 2.68
CA MET A 226 -7.28 5.11 3.22
C MET A 226 -7.78 5.09 4.65
N LEU A 227 -8.52 4.05 5.00
CA LEU A 227 -8.97 3.74 6.35
C LEU A 227 -8.56 2.31 6.70
N MET A 228 -7.67 2.17 7.66
CA MET A 228 -7.29 0.89 8.27
C MET A 228 -7.99 0.79 9.63
N ASN A 229 -9.10 0.07 9.72
CA ASN A 229 -9.81 -0.15 10.97
C ASN A 229 -9.40 -1.51 11.56
N TYR A 230 -8.22 -1.55 12.19
CA TYR A 230 -7.64 -2.76 12.80
C TYR A 230 -7.87 -2.74 14.30
N ASP A 231 -9.14 -2.88 14.68
CA ASP A 231 -9.66 -2.87 16.06
C ASP A 231 -10.08 -4.27 16.57
N GLY A 232 -9.76 -5.34 15.81
CA GLY A 232 -10.21 -6.70 16.11
C GLY A 232 -11.71 -6.89 15.97
N PHE A 233 -12.34 -6.16 15.03
CA PHE A 233 -13.80 -6.11 14.82
C PHE A 233 -14.56 -5.64 16.07
N GLY A 234 -14.05 -4.58 16.73
CA GLY A 234 -14.64 -4.01 17.95
C GLY A 234 -14.21 -4.71 19.23
N SER A 235 -13.17 -5.54 19.20
CA SER A 235 -12.68 -6.24 20.38
C SER A 235 -11.90 -5.31 21.31
N SER A 236 -12.31 -5.20 22.57
CA SER A 236 -11.55 -4.44 23.59
C SER A 236 -10.19 -5.03 23.94
N LYS A 237 -9.88 -6.26 23.47
CA LYS A 237 -8.61 -6.96 23.71
C LYS A 237 -7.58 -6.73 22.60
N VAL A 238 -7.98 -6.10 21.50
CA VAL A 238 -7.11 -5.82 20.35
C VAL A 238 -6.86 -4.33 20.30
N LEU A 239 -5.59 -3.95 20.22
CA LEU A 239 -5.20 -2.54 20.12
C LEU A 239 -5.58 -1.97 18.75
N LEU A 240 -6.15 -0.77 18.70
CA LEU A 240 -6.44 -0.07 17.45
C LEU A 240 -5.14 0.49 16.85
N ALA A 241 -4.42 -0.35 16.11
CA ALA A 241 -3.13 0.00 15.50
C ALA A 241 -3.26 0.61 14.09
N GLY A 242 -4.46 0.61 13.52
CA GLY A 242 -4.77 1.25 12.25
C GLY A 242 -5.05 2.74 12.39
N GLY A 243 -5.68 3.32 11.36
CA GLY A 243 -6.09 4.72 11.35
C GLY A 243 -6.37 5.22 9.94
N PRO A 244 -6.97 6.42 9.80
CA PRO A 244 -7.16 7.07 8.53
C PRO A 244 -5.85 7.72 8.04
N ALA A 245 -5.65 7.75 6.72
CA ALA A 245 -4.55 8.48 6.11
C ALA A 245 -4.87 8.94 4.68
N ALA A 246 -4.34 10.07 4.28
CA ALA A 246 -4.20 10.42 2.87
C ALA A 246 -2.95 9.72 2.32
N VAL A 247 -3.07 9.07 1.18
CA VAL A 247 -1.99 8.32 0.55
C VAL A 247 -1.71 8.93 -0.81
N PHE A 248 -0.44 9.02 -1.14
CA PHE A 248 0.04 9.47 -2.45
C PHE A 248 1.08 8.48 -2.96
N GLY A 249 1.16 8.31 -4.25
CA GLY A 249 2.13 7.37 -4.78
C GLY A 249 2.18 7.29 -6.29
N MET A 250 2.91 6.27 -6.73
CA MET A 250 3.02 5.90 -8.13
C MET A 250 2.58 4.46 -8.32
N ALA A 251 1.90 4.20 -9.42
CA ALA A 251 1.49 2.87 -9.84
C ALA A 251 2.02 2.57 -11.24
N PHE A 252 2.42 1.32 -11.45
CA PHE A 252 2.95 0.79 -12.70
C PHE A 252 2.13 -0.43 -13.09
N GLU A 253 1.54 -0.41 -14.27
CA GLU A 253 0.79 -1.54 -14.84
C GLU A 253 1.61 -2.25 -15.91
N PHE A 254 1.60 -3.59 -15.86
CA PHE A 254 2.34 -4.48 -16.78
C PHE A 254 1.67 -5.84 -16.93
#